data_1e8ce13dcfae0b937d279eaeb975436f
#
_entry.id   1e8ce13dcfae0b937d279eaeb975436f
#
_cell.length_a   1.000
_cell.length_b   1.000
_cell.length_c   1.000
_cell.angle_alpha   90.00
_cell.angle_beta   90.00
_cell.angle_gamma   90.00
#
_symmetry.space_group_name_H-M   'P 1'
#
loop_
_entity.id
_entity.type
_entity.pdbx_description
1 polymer ?
#
loop_
_entity_poly.entity_id
_entity_poly.type
_entity_poly.pdbx_seq_one_letter_code
_entity_poly.pdbx_strand_id
1 'polypeptide(L)'
;MGEKIAYVRVSTIEQNEARQVEELKKHNIQKWFIEKISGKNTDRPELQKMLEYIREGDTVYVHDLSRLSRSTSDLLKLVEFFAQKKVDLVSNKENIDSSTPTGKLMLTMIAAINEFERQNLLERQREGIAIAKKEGKYKGHSVKKIDSALFDKTYAEYKDRKISKAEMARRLKISRPTLYKLFEDRCLPK
;
A
#
# COMPACT_ATOMS: atom_id res chain seq x y z
N MET A 1 26.47 1.81 -23.30
CA MET A 1 25.99 2.95 -22.48
C MET A 1 24.56 2.67 -22.13
N GLY A 2 24.19 2.81 -20.87
CA GLY A 2 22.81 2.64 -20.44
C GLY A 2 21.90 3.75 -20.95
N GLU A 3 20.60 3.48 -20.97
CA GLU A 3 19.57 4.41 -21.44
C GLU A 3 19.17 5.34 -20.29
N LYS A 4 18.87 6.61 -20.62
CA LYS A 4 18.35 7.60 -19.68
C LYS A 4 16.83 7.63 -19.74
N ILE A 5 16.20 7.27 -18.64
CA ILE A 5 14.77 7.02 -18.55
C ILE A 5 14.18 8.01 -17.54
N ALA A 6 13.08 8.67 -17.87
CA ALA A 6 12.37 9.52 -16.93
C ALA A 6 11.05 8.90 -16.49
N TYR A 7 10.79 8.96 -15.18
CA TYR A 7 9.47 8.70 -14.63
C TYR A 7 8.86 9.99 -14.07
N VAL A 8 7.69 10.35 -14.60
CA VAL A 8 6.94 11.54 -14.19
C VAL A 8 5.57 11.10 -13.70
N ARG A 9 5.18 11.60 -12.53
CA ARG A 9 3.84 11.35 -11.98
C ARG A 9 3.13 12.67 -11.73
N VAL A 10 1.96 12.83 -12.36
CA VAL A 10 1.12 14.03 -12.23
C VAL A 10 -0.27 13.65 -11.75
N SER A 11 -0.87 14.50 -10.92
CA SER A 11 -2.30 14.43 -10.64
C SER A 11 -3.05 15.13 -11.76
N THR A 12 -4.28 14.67 -12.07
CA THR A 12 -5.13 15.23 -13.12
C THR A 12 -5.47 16.73 -12.94
N ILE A 13 -5.11 17.32 -11.80
CA ILE A 13 -5.43 18.71 -11.41
C ILE A 13 -4.18 19.62 -11.48
N GLU A 14 -2.97 19.08 -11.60
CA GLU A 14 -1.75 19.90 -11.50
C GLU A 14 -1.26 20.41 -12.86
N GLN A 15 -1.22 21.72 -12.99
CA GLN A 15 -0.54 22.48 -14.07
C GLN A 15 1.00 22.28 -14.11
N ASN A 16 1.57 21.44 -13.24
CA ASN A 16 3.01 21.27 -13.03
C ASN A 16 3.67 20.16 -13.87
N GLU A 17 2.93 19.48 -14.76
CA GLU A 17 3.53 18.46 -15.65
C GLU A 17 4.62 19.07 -16.50
N ALA A 18 4.33 20.19 -17.14
CA ALA A 18 5.24 20.87 -18.06
C ALA A 18 6.57 21.24 -17.38
N ARG A 19 6.53 21.75 -16.15
CA ARG A 19 7.73 22.11 -15.39
C ARG A 19 8.61 20.91 -15.08
N GLN A 20 8.02 19.81 -14.58
CA GLN A 20 8.78 18.59 -14.26
C GLN A 20 9.45 18.01 -15.52
N VAL A 21 8.70 17.95 -16.61
CA VAL A 21 9.22 17.48 -17.91
C VAL A 21 10.34 18.39 -18.42
N GLU A 22 10.18 19.72 -18.31
CA GLU A 22 11.20 20.67 -18.76
C GLU A 22 12.50 20.56 -17.96
N GLU A 23 12.40 20.40 -16.64
CA GLU A 23 13.57 20.18 -15.80
C GLU A 23 14.30 18.86 -16.12
N LEU A 24 13.55 17.80 -16.39
CA LEU A 24 14.13 16.50 -16.72
C LEU A 24 14.70 16.43 -18.15
N LYS A 25 14.18 17.21 -19.10
CA LYS A 25 14.72 17.29 -20.47
C LYS A 25 16.20 17.66 -20.53
N LYS A 26 16.71 18.40 -19.54
CA LYS A 26 18.12 18.78 -19.43
C LYS A 26 19.08 17.58 -19.35
N HIS A 27 18.57 16.41 -18.97
CA HIS A 27 19.36 15.18 -18.84
C HIS A 27 19.42 14.34 -20.13
N ASN A 28 18.87 14.83 -21.25
CA ASN A 28 18.80 14.10 -22.53
C ASN A 28 18.09 12.74 -22.40
N ILE A 29 16.89 12.76 -21.84
CA ILE A 29 16.06 11.58 -21.60
C ILE A 29 15.66 10.92 -22.92
N GLN A 30 15.87 9.62 -23.03
CA GLN A 30 15.60 8.81 -24.22
C GLN A 30 14.21 8.17 -24.15
N LYS A 31 13.77 7.77 -22.95
CA LYS A 31 12.48 7.13 -22.72
C LYS A 31 11.71 7.79 -21.57
N TRP A 32 10.41 8.02 -21.78
CA TRP A 32 9.53 8.66 -20.82
C TRP A 32 8.41 7.72 -20.38
N PHE A 33 8.16 7.63 -19.08
CA PHE A 33 7.00 6.99 -18.47
C PHE A 33 6.22 8.04 -17.69
N ILE A 34 5.03 8.39 -18.18
CA ILE A 34 4.23 9.47 -17.60
C ILE A 34 2.96 8.89 -17.01
N GLU A 35 2.88 8.92 -15.68
CA GLU A 35 1.77 8.41 -14.90
C GLU A 35 0.76 9.53 -14.61
N LYS A 36 -0.47 9.40 -15.14
CA LYS A 36 -1.56 10.33 -14.88
C LYS A 36 -2.57 9.69 -13.92
N ILE A 37 -2.47 9.98 -12.62
CA ILE A 37 -3.30 9.34 -11.59
C ILE A 37 -4.05 10.41 -10.79
N SER A 38 -5.38 10.23 -10.66
CA SER A 38 -6.17 10.94 -9.67
C SER A 38 -5.82 10.46 -8.25
N GLY A 39 -5.84 11.35 -7.25
CA GLY A 39 -5.32 11.12 -5.89
C GLY A 39 -5.86 9.90 -5.13
N LYS A 40 -6.86 9.18 -5.67
CA LYS A 40 -7.49 8.00 -5.06
C LYS A 40 -7.01 6.66 -5.64
N ASN A 41 -6.37 6.65 -6.80
CA ASN A 41 -5.95 5.39 -7.44
C ASN A 41 -4.51 5.02 -7.06
N THR A 42 -4.31 3.78 -6.62
CA THR A 42 -3.00 3.22 -6.25
C THR A 42 -2.32 2.49 -7.40
N ASP A 43 -3.06 2.13 -8.46
CA ASP A 43 -2.50 1.45 -9.61
C ASP A 43 -1.58 2.38 -10.40
N ARG A 44 -0.37 1.92 -10.69
CA ARG A 44 0.68 2.65 -11.41
C ARG A 44 1.18 1.85 -12.59
N PRO A 45 0.38 1.75 -13.66
CA PRO A 45 0.75 0.93 -14.81
C PRO A 45 2.02 1.42 -15.50
N GLU A 46 2.26 2.73 -15.55
CA GLU A 46 3.47 3.26 -16.17
C GLU A 46 4.72 3.01 -15.30
N LEU A 47 4.60 3.02 -13.98
CA LEU A 47 5.68 2.58 -13.09
C LEU A 47 6.02 1.11 -13.33
N GLN A 48 5.03 0.23 -13.41
CA GLN A 48 5.26 -1.19 -13.66
C GLN A 48 5.93 -1.42 -15.01
N LYS A 49 5.44 -0.77 -16.07
CA LYS A 49 6.08 -0.83 -17.39
C LYS A 49 7.53 -0.35 -17.34
N MET A 50 7.83 0.70 -16.59
CA MET A 50 9.20 1.18 -16.42
C MET A 50 10.05 0.13 -15.70
N LEU A 51 9.57 -0.47 -14.60
CA LEU A 51 10.30 -1.48 -13.84
C LEU A 51 10.59 -2.76 -14.66
N GLU A 52 9.70 -3.11 -15.59
CA GLU A 52 9.91 -4.20 -16.54
C GLU A 52 10.91 -3.83 -17.64
N TYR A 53 10.88 -2.58 -18.07
CA TYR A 53 11.68 -2.06 -19.19
C TYR A 53 13.17 -1.88 -18.86
N ILE A 54 13.49 -1.36 -17.65
CA ILE A 54 14.84 -0.99 -17.25
C ILE A 54 15.81 -2.17 -17.20
N ARG A 55 17.05 -1.94 -17.59
CA ARG A 55 18.12 -2.92 -17.68
C ARG A 55 19.38 -2.44 -16.96
N GLU A 56 20.32 -3.35 -16.74
CA GLU A 56 21.64 -3.04 -16.16
C GLU A 56 22.33 -1.90 -16.92
N GLY A 57 22.80 -0.91 -16.17
CA GLY A 57 23.50 0.26 -16.68
C GLY A 57 22.58 1.44 -17.07
N ASP A 58 21.24 1.28 -17.00
CA ASP A 58 20.30 2.37 -17.22
C ASP A 58 20.29 3.35 -16.04
N THR A 59 19.82 4.59 -16.31
CA THR A 59 19.65 5.61 -15.26
C THR A 59 18.21 6.10 -15.27
N VAL A 60 17.52 5.98 -14.12
CA VAL A 60 16.16 6.49 -13.93
C VAL A 60 16.20 7.88 -13.30
N TYR A 61 15.61 8.85 -13.98
CA TYR A 61 15.49 10.23 -13.54
C TYR A 61 14.08 10.52 -13.02
N VAL A 62 13.99 11.14 -11.86
CA VAL A 62 12.74 11.65 -11.29
C VAL A 62 12.90 13.11 -10.88
N HIS A 63 11.80 13.87 -10.89
CA HIS A 63 11.84 15.24 -10.40
C HIS A 63 12.07 15.29 -8.89
N ASP A 64 11.33 14.47 -8.13
CA ASP A 64 11.49 14.27 -6.69
C ASP A 64 11.13 12.83 -6.30
N LEU A 65 11.65 12.36 -5.17
CA LEU A 65 11.42 10.99 -4.68
C LEU A 65 9.95 10.70 -4.37
N SER A 66 9.15 11.73 -4.05
CA SER A 66 7.72 11.58 -3.80
C SER A 66 6.92 11.20 -5.06
N ARG A 67 7.46 11.47 -6.25
CA ARG A 67 6.88 11.03 -7.52
C ARG A 67 7.07 9.53 -7.72
N LEU A 68 8.21 9.03 -7.30
CA LEU A 68 8.53 7.61 -7.40
C LEU A 68 7.72 6.78 -6.39
N SER A 69 7.59 7.25 -5.14
CA SER A 69 6.78 6.58 -4.13
C SER A 69 6.05 7.55 -3.20
N ARG A 70 4.92 7.13 -2.65
CA ARG A 70 4.16 7.83 -1.60
C ARG A 70 4.52 7.35 -0.21
N SER A 71 5.05 6.15 -0.12
CA SER A 71 5.48 5.49 1.11
C SER A 71 6.98 5.33 1.07
N THR A 72 7.63 5.62 2.17
CA THR A 72 9.05 5.41 2.31
C THR A 72 9.44 3.95 2.27
N SER A 73 8.61 3.06 2.79
CA SER A 73 8.81 1.61 2.65
C SER A 73 8.82 1.17 1.18
N ASP A 74 7.93 1.73 0.35
CA ASP A 74 7.90 1.39 -1.08
C ASP A 74 9.07 2.04 -1.84
N LEU A 75 9.48 3.26 -1.42
CA LEU A 75 10.69 3.88 -1.98
C LEU A 75 11.92 3.00 -1.75
N LEU A 76 12.07 2.44 -0.54
CA LEU A 76 13.18 1.55 -0.23
C LEU A 76 13.22 0.30 -1.10
N LYS A 77 12.07 -0.35 -1.25
CA LYS A 77 11.95 -1.52 -2.14
C LYS A 77 12.33 -1.19 -3.57
N LEU A 78 11.97 0.00 -4.05
CA LEU A 78 12.34 0.46 -5.39
C LEU A 78 13.84 0.75 -5.48
N VAL A 79 14.43 1.39 -4.48
CA VAL A 79 15.87 1.64 -4.44
C VAL A 79 16.67 0.33 -4.39
N GLU A 80 16.24 -0.64 -3.57
CA GLU A 80 16.84 -1.97 -3.52
C GLU A 80 16.69 -2.70 -4.87
N PHE A 81 15.53 -2.62 -5.49
CA PHE A 81 15.28 -3.20 -6.80
C PHE A 81 16.19 -2.60 -7.88
N PHE A 82 16.37 -1.26 -7.90
CA PHE A 82 17.29 -0.60 -8.81
C PHE A 82 18.73 -1.04 -8.56
N ALA A 83 19.15 -1.12 -7.29
CA ALA A 83 20.48 -1.59 -6.94
C ALA A 83 20.74 -3.05 -7.39
N GLN A 84 19.76 -3.95 -7.20
CA GLN A 84 19.85 -5.34 -7.65
C GLN A 84 19.94 -5.45 -9.18
N LYS A 85 19.20 -4.60 -9.90
CA LYS A 85 19.27 -4.51 -11.38
C LYS A 85 20.47 -3.72 -11.88
N LYS A 86 21.29 -3.12 -11.00
CA LYS A 86 22.40 -2.22 -11.34
C LYS A 86 21.93 -1.03 -12.19
N VAL A 87 20.80 -0.46 -11.83
CA VAL A 87 20.20 0.74 -12.42
C VAL A 87 20.44 1.91 -11.47
N ASP A 88 20.88 3.04 -11.99
CA ASP A 88 21.07 4.24 -11.19
C ASP A 88 19.78 5.06 -11.07
N LEU A 89 19.60 5.73 -9.93
CA LEU A 89 18.49 6.62 -9.65
C LEU A 89 19.00 8.04 -9.41
N VAL A 90 18.44 9.00 -10.15
CA VAL A 90 18.74 10.42 -10.02
C VAL A 90 17.47 11.17 -9.66
N SER A 91 17.50 11.93 -8.55
CA SER A 91 16.44 12.84 -8.14
C SER A 91 16.91 14.27 -8.18
N ASN A 92 16.24 15.11 -9.00
CA ASN A 92 16.66 16.50 -9.22
C ASN A 92 16.46 17.37 -7.99
N LYS A 93 15.29 17.28 -7.35
CA LYS A 93 14.93 18.17 -6.22
C LYS A 93 15.79 17.91 -4.99
N GLU A 94 16.02 16.64 -4.65
CA GLU A 94 16.86 16.26 -3.52
C GLU A 94 18.35 16.28 -3.88
N ASN A 95 18.70 16.48 -5.15
CA ASN A 95 20.07 16.44 -5.66
C ASN A 95 20.80 15.13 -5.29
N ILE A 96 20.10 14.02 -5.43
CA ILE A 96 20.60 12.67 -5.13
C ILE A 96 20.90 11.95 -6.43
N ASP A 97 22.11 11.40 -6.53
CA ASP A 97 22.56 10.53 -7.62
C ASP A 97 23.13 9.25 -7.04
N SER A 98 22.42 8.13 -7.24
CA SER A 98 22.82 6.83 -6.70
C SER A 98 24.05 6.22 -7.38
N SER A 99 24.53 6.77 -8.48
CA SER A 99 25.80 6.35 -9.08
C SER A 99 27.01 6.77 -8.21
N THR A 100 26.81 7.81 -7.38
CA THR A 100 27.85 8.34 -6.48
C THR A 100 27.83 7.66 -5.10
N PRO A 101 28.98 7.52 -4.42
CA PRO A 101 29.02 7.01 -3.05
C PRO A 101 28.18 7.86 -2.07
N THR A 102 28.20 9.18 -2.22
CA THR A 102 27.41 10.12 -1.41
C THR A 102 25.92 9.96 -1.63
N GLY A 103 25.46 9.80 -2.88
CA GLY A 103 24.05 9.56 -3.20
C GLY A 103 23.55 8.22 -2.65
N LYS A 104 24.36 7.15 -2.74
CA LYS A 104 24.05 5.87 -2.10
C LYS A 104 23.90 5.99 -0.59
N LEU A 105 24.82 6.72 0.06
CA LEU A 105 24.75 6.98 1.50
C LEU A 105 23.48 7.76 1.85
N MET A 106 23.14 8.81 1.11
CA MET A 106 21.93 9.62 1.33
C MET A 106 20.67 8.78 1.21
N LEU A 107 20.54 7.95 0.18
CA LEU A 107 19.41 7.03 0.03
C LEU A 107 19.30 6.06 1.20
N THR A 108 20.43 5.49 1.64
CA THR A 108 20.49 4.60 2.81
C THR A 108 20.08 5.32 4.09
N MET A 109 20.49 6.56 4.30
CA MET A 109 20.10 7.37 5.47
C MET A 109 18.60 7.68 5.45
N ILE A 110 18.05 8.10 4.31
CA ILE A 110 16.61 8.33 4.16
C ILE A 110 15.85 7.03 4.50
N ALA A 111 16.35 5.91 4.02
CA ALA A 111 15.86 4.59 4.34
C ALA A 111 15.79 4.32 5.84
N ALA A 112 16.91 4.49 6.52
CA ALA A 112 17.05 4.22 7.95
C ALA A 112 16.17 5.15 8.81
N ILE A 113 16.11 6.44 8.49
CA ILE A 113 15.27 7.42 9.21
C ILE A 113 13.80 7.02 9.12
N ASN A 114 13.34 6.61 7.95
CA ASN A 114 11.95 6.24 7.73
C ASN A 114 11.57 4.94 8.44
N GLU A 115 12.45 3.95 8.46
CA GLU A 115 12.21 2.73 9.24
C GLU A 115 12.17 3.03 10.74
N PHE A 116 13.05 3.91 11.21
CA PHE A 116 13.03 4.39 12.59
C PHE A 116 11.71 5.10 12.96
N GLU A 117 11.23 6.02 12.10
CA GLU A 117 9.93 6.68 12.29
C GLU A 117 8.77 5.69 12.32
N ARG A 118 8.81 4.68 11.44
CA ARG A 118 7.80 3.62 11.40
C ARG A 118 7.79 2.79 12.69
N GLN A 119 8.96 2.44 13.20
CA GLN A 119 9.09 1.69 14.46
C GLN A 119 8.57 2.49 15.65
N ASN A 120 8.94 3.78 15.74
CA ASN A 120 8.44 4.68 16.78
C ASN A 120 6.91 4.86 16.73
N LEU A 121 6.32 4.91 15.53
CA LEU A 121 4.87 4.99 15.37
C LEU A 121 4.18 3.72 15.88
N LEU A 122 4.71 2.55 15.54
CA LEU A 122 4.18 1.26 15.99
C LEU A 122 4.30 1.09 17.51
N GLU A 123 5.40 1.54 18.10
CA GLU A 123 5.60 1.51 19.54
C GLU A 123 4.56 2.38 20.27
N ARG A 124 4.43 3.65 19.86
CA ARG A 124 3.38 4.55 20.38
C ARG A 124 1.97 3.98 20.23
N GLN A 125 1.69 3.33 19.09
CA GLN A 125 0.40 2.67 18.88
C GLN A 125 0.19 1.50 19.86
N ARG A 126 1.21 0.66 20.10
CA ARG A 126 1.15 -0.44 21.08
C ARG A 126 0.90 0.07 22.48
N GLU A 127 1.61 1.12 22.89
CA GLU A 127 1.42 1.77 24.19
C GLU A 127 0.01 2.35 24.33
N GLY A 128 -0.47 3.08 23.31
CA GLY A 128 -1.83 3.63 23.32
C GLY A 128 -2.91 2.54 23.40
N ILE A 129 -2.74 1.41 22.70
CA ILE A 129 -3.64 0.25 22.81
C ILE A 129 -3.56 -0.37 24.21
N ALA A 130 -2.37 -0.47 24.81
CA ALA A 130 -2.20 -1.02 26.14
C ALA A 130 -2.90 -0.16 27.22
N ILE A 131 -2.78 1.16 27.12
CA ILE A 131 -3.48 2.12 27.98
C ILE A 131 -5.00 2.02 27.77
N ALA A 132 -5.47 2.04 26.54
CA ALA A 132 -6.90 1.94 26.23
C ALA A 132 -7.52 0.60 26.70
N LYS A 133 -6.74 -0.50 26.69
CA LYS A 133 -7.15 -1.79 27.28
C LYS A 133 -7.29 -1.71 28.80
N LYS A 134 -6.29 -1.10 29.50
CA LYS A 134 -6.34 -0.91 30.96
C LYS A 134 -7.53 -0.04 31.38
N GLU A 135 -7.86 0.98 30.60
CA GLU A 135 -8.99 1.87 30.83
C GLU A 135 -10.35 1.28 30.40
N GLY A 136 -10.39 0.05 29.88
CA GLY A 136 -11.61 -0.61 29.40
C GLY A 136 -12.23 0.02 28.13
N LYS A 137 -11.52 0.96 27.50
CA LYS A 137 -11.97 1.63 26.27
C LYS A 137 -11.82 0.76 25.03
N TYR A 138 -10.89 -0.19 25.04
CA TYR A 138 -10.64 -1.09 23.94
C TYR A 138 -11.60 -2.28 23.97
N LYS A 139 -12.70 -2.18 23.25
CA LYS A 139 -13.76 -3.20 23.20
C LYS A 139 -13.53 -4.29 22.13
N GLY A 140 -12.41 -4.24 21.41
CA GLY A 140 -12.15 -5.18 20.31
C GLY A 140 -13.10 -4.98 19.12
N HIS A 141 -13.29 -6.03 18.36
CA HIS A 141 -14.27 -6.03 17.26
C HIS A 141 -15.69 -6.08 17.85
N SER A 142 -16.55 -5.12 17.52
CA SER A 142 -17.95 -5.17 17.92
C SER A 142 -18.62 -6.42 17.33
N VAL A 143 -19.28 -7.18 18.19
CA VAL A 143 -20.10 -8.32 17.75
C VAL A 143 -21.22 -7.76 16.85
N LYS A 144 -21.33 -8.27 15.64
CA LYS A 144 -22.46 -7.89 14.75
C LYS A 144 -23.77 -8.22 15.47
N LYS A 145 -24.60 -7.20 15.66
CA LYS A 145 -25.97 -7.41 16.13
C LYS A 145 -26.73 -8.14 15.03
N ILE A 146 -27.19 -9.35 15.34
CA ILE A 146 -27.98 -10.16 14.42
C ILE A 146 -29.42 -9.98 14.83
N ASP A 147 -30.29 -9.74 13.83
CA ASP A 147 -31.72 -9.67 14.04
C ASP A 147 -32.21 -11.05 14.50
N SER A 148 -32.80 -11.09 15.71
CA SER A 148 -33.27 -12.35 16.32
C SER A 148 -34.41 -12.96 15.51
N ALA A 149 -35.33 -12.16 14.97
CA ALA A 149 -36.44 -12.65 14.16
C ALA A 149 -35.97 -13.29 12.86
N LEU A 150 -34.97 -12.65 12.20
CA LEU A 150 -34.37 -13.19 11.00
C LEU A 150 -33.58 -14.47 11.29
N PHE A 151 -32.88 -14.52 12.45
CA PHE A 151 -32.19 -15.74 12.87
C PHE A 151 -33.18 -16.89 13.08
N ASP A 152 -34.23 -16.67 13.84
CA ASP A 152 -35.21 -17.72 14.18
C ASP A 152 -35.93 -18.23 12.92
N LYS A 153 -36.27 -17.34 12.00
CA LYS A 153 -36.84 -17.72 10.69
C LYS A 153 -35.90 -18.61 9.87
N THR A 154 -34.63 -18.16 9.73
CA THR A 154 -33.63 -18.90 8.95
C THR A 154 -33.22 -20.20 9.63
N TYR A 155 -33.25 -20.26 10.94
CA TYR A 155 -32.97 -21.47 11.71
C TYR A 155 -34.10 -22.50 11.55
N ALA A 156 -35.39 -22.08 11.53
CA ALA A 156 -36.52 -22.96 11.24
C ALA A 156 -36.39 -23.58 9.84
N GLU A 157 -36.09 -22.79 8.81
CA GLU A 157 -35.84 -23.26 7.46
C GLU A 157 -34.67 -24.25 7.37
N TYR A 158 -33.59 -24.01 8.16
CA TYR A 158 -32.46 -24.93 8.29
C TYR A 158 -32.87 -26.26 8.94
N LYS A 159 -33.64 -26.21 10.03
CA LYS A 159 -34.15 -27.39 10.73
C LYS A 159 -35.04 -28.24 9.83
N ASP A 160 -35.87 -27.60 9.01
CA ASP A 160 -36.72 -28.26 8.00
C ASP A 160 -35.90 -28.72 6.77
N ARG A 161 -34.58 -28.65 6.78
CA ARG A 161 -33.67 -28.99 5.67
C ARG A 161 -33.93 -28.22 4.36
N LYS A 162 -34.61 -27.08 4.41
CA LYS A 162 -34.89 -26.23 3.24
C LYS A 162 -33.65 -25.43 2.80
N ILE A 163 -32.79 -25.12 3.73
CA ILE A 163 -31.53 -24.38 3.48
C ILE A 163 -30.35 -25.07 4.14
N SER A 164 -29.13 -24.85 3.60
CA SER A 164 -27.89 -25.30 4.22
C SER A 164 -27.35 -24.29 5.24
N LYS A 165 -26.42 -24.73 6.12
CA LYS A 165 -25.69 -23.83 7.03
C LYS A 165 -24.98 -22.72 6.28
N ALA A 166 -24.45 -23.01 5.10
CA ALA A 166 -23.78 -22.01 4.27
C ALA A 166 -24.76 -20.93 3.81
N GLU A 167 -25.95 -21.33 3.39
CA GLU A 167 -27.00 -20.41 2.96
C GLU A 167 -27.56 -19.60 4.15
N MET A 168 -27.75 -20.22 5.31
CA MET A 168 -28.14 -19.53 6.54
C MET A 168 -27.13 -18.45 6.92
N ALA A 169 -25.82 -18.76 6.89
CA ALA A 169 -24.76 -17.79 7.18
C ALA A 169 -24.79 -16.61 6.18
N ARG A 170 -25.04 -16.88 4.89
CA ARG A 170 -25.14 -15.87 3.83
C ARG A 170 -26.32 -14.93 4.07
N ARG A 171 -27.52 -15.46 4.38
CA ARG A 171 -28.73 -14.67 4.65
C ARG A 171 -28.59 -13.81 5.89
N LEU A 172 -27.92 -14.31 6.92
CA LEU A 172 -27.58 -13.55 8.14
C LEU A 172 -26.41 -12.59 7.96
N LYS A 173 -25.76 -12.57 6.78
CA LYS A 173 -24.57 -11.76 6.46
C LYS A 173 -23.42 -11.94 7.46
N ILE A 174 -23.21 -13.16 7.92
CA ILE A 174 -22.14 -13.54 8.87
C ILE A 174 -21.25 -14.65 8.30
N SER A 175 -20.07 -14.84 8.90
CA SER A 175 -19.20 -15.96 8.55
C SER A 175 -19.71 -17.28 9.15
N ARG A 176 -19.35 -18.41 8.52
CA ARG A 176 -19.68 -19.74 9.07
C ARG A 176 -19.17 -19.95 10.51
N PRO A 177 -17.91 -19.58 10.87
CA PRO A 177 -17.46 -19.67 12.25
C PRO A 177 -18.34 -18.87 13.21
N THR A 178 -18.80 -17.68 12.82
CA THR A 178 -19.72 -16.88 13.63
C THR A 178 -21.08 -17.58 13.82
N LEU A 179 -21.60 -18.22 12.76
CA LEU A 179 -22.83 -19.00 12.86
C LEU A 179 -22.69 -20.18 13.84
N TYR A 180 -21.57 -20.92 13.79
CA TYR A 180 -21.33 -22.03 14.72
C TYR A 180 -21.25 -21.56 16.17
N LYS A 181 -20.58 -20.43 16.42
CA LYS A 181 -20.54 -19.83 17.74
C LYS A 181 -21.92 -19.44 18.26
N LEU A 182 -22.78 -18.90 17.39
CA LEU A 182 -24.19 -18.59 17.74
C LEU A 182 -25.01 -19.83 18.08
N PHE A 183 -24.75 -20.95 17.41
CA PHE A 183 -25.41 -22.22 17.76
C PHE A 183 -24.97 -22.70 19.15
N GLU A 184 -23.69 -22.57 19.48
CA GLU A 184 -23.15 -22.88 20.80
C GLU A 184 -23.73 -21.95 21.87
N ASP A 185 -23.70 -20.64 21.63
CA ASP A 185 -24.19 -19.62 22.58
C ASP A 185 -25.71 -19.79 22.87
N ARG A 186 -26.49 -20.31 21.93
CA ARG A 186 -27.92 -20.57 22.07
C ARG A 186 -28.27 -22.03 22.41
N CYS A 187 -27.27 -22.86 22.69
CA CYS A 187 -27.43 -24.29 22.95
C CYS A 187 -28.25 -25.05 21.89
N LEU A 188 -28.09 -24.68 20.62
CA LEU A 188 -28.81 -25.27 19.51
C LEU A 188 -28.04 -26.46 18.92
N PRO A 189 -28.71 -27.51 18.46
CA PRO A 189 -28.05 -28.63 17.80
C PRO A 189 -27.37 -28.20 16.50
N LYS A 190 -26.13 -28.70 16.31
CA LYS A 190 -25.26 -28.38 15.16
C LYS A 190 -25.70 -29.11 13.89
#